data_ffeffd8fed2f043388ee25060aeccb9a
#
_entry.id   ffeffd8fed2f043388ee25060aeccb9a
#
_cell.length_a   1.000
_cell.length_b   1.000
_cell.length_c   1.000
_cell.angle_alpha   90.00
_cell.angle_beta   90.00
_cell.angle_gamma   90.00
#
_symmetry.space_group_name_H-M   'P 1'
#
loop_
_entity.id
_entity.type
_entity.pdbx_description
1 polymer ?
#
loop_
_entity_poly.entity_id
_entity_poly.type
_entity_poly.pdbx_seq_one_letter_code
_entity_poly.pdbx_strand_id
1 'polypeptide(L)'
;LIEYERGTIFAIDGGEDAPGLLAPAAGPGRDGARPATADLGRPARERFARAFDKNDKRPRVAVIITGLGLARDTSFRAIEEMPSDVTLAFSPYSDALAPLLARARDKGHEILLAVPMEPADPRRRDAGPSALSVSHSEGATRQRLQTMLGLVHSHVGIVGDLGDRFARDPVAMKPVLEELAAKGLLYVENRLETPDSGTISNGVPTASVSIWLDRDLAPEAIEREIKAAEALAKRTGS
;
A
#
# COMPACT_ATOMS: atom_id res chain seq x y z
N LEU A 1 16.51 13.70 -17.03
CA LEU A 1 16.29 12.25 -16.77
C LEU A 1 15.82 12.15 -15.32
N ILE A 2 14.55 11.89 -15.13
CA ILE A 2 14.01 11.57 -13.80
C ILE A 2 14.36 10.10 -13.58
N GLU A 3 15.30 9.82 -12.69
CA GLU A 3 15.51 8.48 -12.17
C GLU A 3 14.34 8.14 -11.26
N TYR A 4 13.36 7.43 -11.78
CA TYR A 4 12.37 6.77 -10.95
C TYR A 4 13.06 5.63 -10.20
N GLU A 5 13.08 5.72 -8.88
CA GLU A 5 13.54 4.62 -8.05
C GLU A 5 12.73 3.37 -8.38
N ARG A 6 13.44 2.27 -8.55
CA ARG A 6 12.88 0.96 -8.87
C ARG A 6 11.93 0.55 -7.76
N GLY A 7 10.88 -0.19 -8.11
CA GLY A 7 9.83 -0.58 -7.19
C GLY A 7 10.36 -1.10 -5.86
N THR A 8 9.92 -0.50 -4.78
CA THR A 8 10.38 -0.80 -3.42
C THR A 8 9.56 -1.94 -2.83
N ILE A 9 10.22 -2.88 -2.18
CA ILE A 9 9.60 -4.02 -1.50
C ILE A 9 9.63 -3.76 0.00
N PHE A 10 8.48 -3.86 0.66
CA PHE A 10 8.37 -3.66 2.10
C PHE A 10 7.91 -4.93 2.80
N ALA A 11 8.45 -5.18 3.99
CA ALA A 11 7.86 -6.08 4.96
C ALA A 11 7.15 -5.24 6.03
N ILE A 12 5.92 -5.58 6.36
CA ILE A 12 5.11 -4.88 7.35
C ILE A 12 4.97 -5.78 8.57
N ASP A 13 5.26 -5.22 9.75
CA ASP A 13 4.95 -5.83 11.03
C ASP A 13 3.45 -5.65 11.34
N GLY A 14 2.74 -6.75 11.58
CA GLY A 14 1.34 -6.75 11.99
C GLY A 14 1.22 -6.66 13.51
N GLY A 15 1.52 -5.52 14.14
CA GLY A 15 1.30 -5.33 15.58
C GLY A 15 -0.14 -5.70 16.01
N GLU A 16 -0.34 -5.99 17.32
CA GLU A 16 -1.61 -6.49 17.89
C GLU A 16 -2.84 -5.62 17.57
N ASP A 17 -2.65 -4.35 17.24
CA ASP A 17 -3.69 -3.40 16.83
C ASP A 17 -3.79 -3.20 15.31
N ALA A 18 -2.99 -3.90 14.50
CA ALA A 18 -3.22 -3.91 13.06
C ALA A 18 -4.56 -4.64 12.83
N PRO A 19 -5.66 -3.91 12.54
CA PRO A 19 -6.92 -4.56 12.24
C PRO A 19 -6.63 -5.40 11.00
N GLY A 20 -6.76 -6.71 11.18
CA GLY A 20 -6.29 -7.70 10.25
C GLY A 20 -6.45 -7.25 8.80
N LEU A 21 -5.35 -7.09 8.13
CA LEU A 21 -5.26 -7.01 6.67
C LEU A 21 -6.06 -8.16 6.02
N LEU A 22 -6.66 -9.02 6.82
CA LEU A 22 -7.06 -10.35 6.43
C LEU A 22 -8.34 -10.78 7.15
N ALA A 23 -9.49 -10.34 6.69
CA ALA A 23 -10.75 -11.03 6.93
C ALA A 23 -10.97 -12.07 5.81
N PRO A 24 -11.53 -13.27 6.07
CA PRO A 24 -11.73 -14.28 5.06
C PRO A 24 -12.65 -13.72 3.97
N ALA A 25 -12.12 -13.50 2.79
CA ALA A 25 -12.93 -13.35 1.60
C ALA A 25 -13.52 -14.73 1.26
N ALA A 26 -14.77 -14.79 0.84
CA ALA A 26 -15.30 -15.97 0.15
C ALA A 26 -14.35 -16.32 -1.00
N GLY A 27 -14.09 -17.59 -1.21
CA GLY A 27 -13.10 -18.13 -2.14
C GLY A 27 -13.13 -17.51 -3.54
N PRO A 28 -12.16 -17.84 -4.42
CA PRO A 28 -11.92 -17.14 -5.67
C PRO A 28 -13.20 -17.05 -6.48
N GLY A 29 -13.83 -15.88 -6.46
CA GLY A 29 -14.92 -15.57 -7.35
C GLY A 29 -14.36 -15.65 -8.77
N ARG A 30 -14.84 -16.62 -9.52
CA ARG A 30 -14.74 -16.63 -10.98
C ARG A 30 -15.41 -15.35 -11.45
N ASP A 31 -14.75 -14.66 -12.35
CA ASP A 31 -15.12 -13.40 -13.00
C ASP A 31 -14.62 -12.15 -12.25
N GLY A 32 -14.05 -11.19 -12.98
CA GLY A 32 -13.70 -9.84 -12.51
C GLY A 32 -14.94 -9.07 -12.01
N ALA A 33 -15.73 -9.73 -11.18
CA ALA A 33 -17.06 -9.39 -10.78
C ALA A 33 -17.03 -8.32 -9.69
N ARG A 34 -17.85 -7.29 -9.89
CA ARG A 34 -18.35 -6.43 -8.82
C ARG A 34 -18.68 -7.30 -7.60
N PRO A 35 -18.26 -6.89 -6.39
CA PRO A 35 -18.63 -7.61 -5.18
C PRO A 35 -20.15 -7.81 -5.15
N ALA A 36 -20.58 -8.99 -4.72
CA ALA A 36 -21.98 -9.31 -4.55
C ALA A 36 -22.65 -8.24 -3.67
N THR A 37 -23.92 -7.95 -3.92
CA THR A 37 -24.69 -6.94 -3.16
C THR A 37 -24.66 -7.15 -1.64
N ALA A 38 -24.45 -8.38 -1.18
CA ALA A 38 -24.26 -8.75 0.22
C ALA A 38 -23.00 -8.14 0.89
N ASP A 39 -22.02 -7.71 0.10
CA ASP A 39 -20.76 -7.16 0.59
C ASP A 39 -20.76 -5.61 0.70
N LEU A 40 -21.83 -4.93 0.30
CA LEU A 40 -21.87 -3.46 0.27
C LEU A 40 -21.80 -2.82 1.67
N GLY A 41 -22.11 -3.57 2.74
CA GLY A 41 -22.00 -3.10 4.13
C GLY A 41 -20.61 -3.26 4.74
N ARG A 42 -19.69 -3.98 4.10
CA ARG A 42 -18.33 -4.21 4.63
C ARG A 42 -17.36 -3.15 4.13
N PRO A 43 -16.37 -2.75 4.97
CA PRO A 43 -15.31 -1.82 4.53
C PRO A 43 -14.58 -2.33 3.28
N ALA A 44 -14.11 -1.43 2.41
CA ALA A 44 -13.42 -1.81 1.18
C ALA A 44 -12.20 -2.70 1.44
N ARG A 45 -11.42 -2.39 2.50
CA ARG A 45 -10.28 -3.19 2.94
C ARG A 45 -10.64 -4.66 3.22
N GLU A 46 -11.87 -4.94 3.67
CA GLU A 46 -12.32 -6.30 3.95
C GLU A 46 -12.90 -6.99 2.71
N ARG A 47 -13.58 -6.23 1.84
CA ARG A 47 -14.17 -6.76 0.61
C ARG A 47 -13.13 -7.19 -0.40
N PHE A 48 -12.02 -6.49 -0.46
CA PHE A 48 -10.96 -6.70 -1.45
C PHE A 48 -9.71 -7.35 -0.88
N ALA A 49 -9.70 -7.59 0.45
CA ALA A 49 -8.63 -8.34 1.09
C ALA A 49 -8.56 -9.77 0.57
N ARG A 50 -7.37 -10.31 0.54
CA ARG A 50 -7.14 -11.73 0.30
C ARG A 50 -7.51 -12.53 1.53
N ALA A 51 -8.13 -13.67 1.32
CA ALA A 51 -8.44 -14.61 2.41
C ALA A 51 -7.18 -15.24 2.97
N PHE A 52 -7.11 -15.36 4.30
CA PHE A 52 -6.06 -16.11 4.99
C PHE A 52 -6.64 -16.88 6.19
N ASP A 53 -5.92 -17.93 6.60
CA ASP A 53 -6.32 -18.70 7.77
C ASP A 53 -5.95 -17.97 9.07
N LYS A 54 -6.97 -17.47 9.78
CA LYS A 54 -6.80 -16.79 11.08
C LYS A 54 -6.33 -17.72 12.20
N ASN A 55 -6.47 -19.03 12.02
CA ASN A 55 -6.02 -20.01 13.01
C ASN A 55 -4.54 -20.37 12.84
N ASP A 56 -3.93 -19.99 11.74
CA ASP A 56 -2.50 -20.16 11.53
C ASP A 56 -1.73 -19.23 12.49
N LYS A 57 -1.00 -19.82 13.42
CA LYS A 57 -0.22 -19.12 14.45
C LYS A 57 1.24 -18.85 14.06
N ARG A 58 1.61 -19.19 12.83
CA ARG A 58 2.97 -18.88 12.35
C ARG A 58 3.16 -17.38 12.25
N PRO A 59 4.35 -16.86 12.59
CA PRO A 59 4.70 -15.47 12.36
C PRO A 59 4.52 -15.11 10.88
N ARG A 60 4.07 -13.90 10.60
CA ARG A 60 3.72 -13.47 9.25
C ARG A 60 4.53 -12.26 8.84
N VAL A 61 4.88 -12.22 7.57
CA VAL A 61 5.49 -11.09 6.90
C VAL A 61 4.58 -10.68 5.75
N ALA A 62 4.09 -9.45 5.75
CA ALA A 62 3.41 -8.88 4.60
C ALA A 62 4.43 -8.19 3.69
N VAL A 63 4.42 -8.56 2.41
CA VAL A 63 5.33 -7.98 1.41
C VAL A 63 4.52 -7.10 0.47
N ILE A 64 4.99 -5.86 0.24
CA ILE A 64 4.39 -4.92 -0.70
C ILE A 64 5.44 -4.54 -1.75
N ILE A 65 5.05 -4.57 -3.02
CA ILE A 65 5.84 -4.02 -4.13
C ILE A 65 5.20 -2.71 -4.57
N THR A 66 5.98 -1.63 -4.56
CA THR A 66 5.54 -0.30 -5.02
C THR A 66 6.12 0.07 -6.38
N GLY A 67 5.73 1.25 -6.91
CA GLY A 67 6.25 1.76 -8.20
C GLY A 67 5.67 1.04 -9.42
N LEU A 68 4.68 0.18 -9.24
CA LEU A 68 4.05 -0.52 -10.37
C LEU A 68 3.22 0.45 -11.22
N GLY A 69 3.22 0.22 -12.52
CA GLY A 69 2.54 1.06 -13.50
C GLY A 69 3.44 2.10 -14.16
N LEU A 70 4.61 2.42 -13.60
CA LEU A 70 5.56 3.37 -14.18
C LEU A 70 6.37 2.74 -15.32
N ALA A 71 6.71 1.46 -15.21
CA ALA A 71 7.34 0.66 -16.26
C ALA A 71 6.43 -0.54 -16.55
N ARG A 72 5.85 -0.57 -17.75
CA ARG A 72 4.82 -1.54 -18.12
C ARG A 72 5.32 -2.98 -18.02
N ASP A 73 6.46 -3.29 -18.61
CA ASP A 73 6.99 -4.66 -18.67
C ASP A 73 7.38 -5.17 -17.28
N THR A 74 8.02 -4.33 -16.47
CA THR A 74 8.37 -4.67 -15.08
C THR A 74 7.11 -4.88 -14.24
N SER A 75 6.09 -4.04 -14.41
CA SER A 75 4.82 -4.18 -13.70
C SER A 75 4.10 -5.47 -14.10
N PHE A 76 4.10 -5.80 -15.39
CA PHE A 76 3.49 -7.03 -15.88
C PHE A 76 4.23 -8.27 -15.35
N ARG A 77 5.57 -8.26 -15.35
CA ARG A 77 6.36 -9.33 -14.76
C ARG A 77 6.09 -9.50 -13.26
N ALA A 78 6.02 -8.43 -12.51
CA ALA A 78 5.69 -8.50 -11.09
C ALA A 78 4.32 -9.16 -10.86
N ILE A 79 3.29 -8.81 -11.65
CA ILE A 79 1.97 -9.43 -11.57
C ILE A 79 2.01 -10.92 -11.90
N GLU A 80 2.80 -11.32 -12.91
CA GLU A 80 2.82 -12.72 -13.37
C GLU A 80 3.71 -13.64 -12.52
N GLU A 81 4.84 -13.12 -12.06
CA GLU A 81 5.90 -13.93 -11.44
C GLU A 81 5.83 -13.94 -9.91
N MET A 82 5.26 -12.89 -9.28
CA MET A 82 5.16 -12.87 -7.81
C MET A 82 4.04 -13.78 -7.30
N PRO A 83 4.25 -14.41 -6.14
CA PRO A 83 3.18 -15.12 -5.45
C PRO A 83 2.01 -14.18 -5.16
N SER A 84 0.77 -14.68 -5.27
CA SER A 84 -0.43 -13.86 -5.02
C SER A 84 -0.56 -13.35 -3.57
N ASP A 85 0.28 -13.85 -2.65
CA ASP A 85 0.42 -13.34 -1.28
C ASP A 85 1.11 -11.97 -1.19
N VAL A 86 1.81 -11.56 -2.25
CA VAL A 86 2.48 -10.27 -2.34
C VAL A 86 1.45 -9.20 -2.74
N THR A 87 1.35 -8.15 -1.94
CA THR A 87 0.50 -6.99 -2.22
C THR A 87 1.17 -6.08 -3.25
N LEU A 88 0.41 -5.60 -4.21
CA LEU A 88 0.90 -4.78 -5.31
C LEU A 88 0.37 -3.34 -5.20
N ALA A 89 1.28 -2.36 -5.15
CA ALA A 89 0.93 -0.95 -5.07
C ALA A 89 1.21 -0.24 -6.40
N PHE A 90 0.16 0.30 -7.00
CA PHE A 90 0.21 0.92 -8.32
C PHE A 90 0.24 2.44 -8.24
N SER A 91 1.06 3.05 -9.08
CA SER A 91 1.14 4.49 -9.24
C SER A 91 -0.07 5.04 -9.99
N PRO A 92 -0.67 6.17 -9.57
CA PRO A 92 -1.73 6.84 -10.32
C PRO A 92 -1.24 7.44 -11.64
N TYR A 93 0.07 7.51 -11.85
CA TYR A 93 0.67 8.02 -13.10
C TYR A 93 0.78 6.98 -14.20
N SER A 94 0.31 5.75 -13.96
CA SER A 94 0.32 4.70 -14.97
C SER A 94 -0.63 5.04 -16.13
N ASP A 95 -0.13 4.98 -17.35
CA ASP A 95 -0.93 5.08 -18.58
C ASP A 95 -1.73 3.81 -18.89
N ALA A 96 -1.34 2.69 -18.29
CA ALA A 96 -1.97 1.37 -18.44
C ALA A 96 -2.59 0.85 -17.13
N LEU A 97 -3.04 1.74 -16.24
CA LEU A 97 -3.47 1.38 -14.89
C LEU A 97 -4.61 0.33 -14.90
N ALA A 98 -5.69 0.58 -15.63
CA ALA A 98 -6.87 -0.29 -15.60
C ALA A 98 -6.57 -1.74 -16.02
N PRO A 99 -5.88 -2.06 -17.13
CA PRO A 99 -5.54 -3.43 -17.47
C PRO A 99 -4.57 -4.08 -16.50
N LEU A 100 -3.64 -3.33 -15.89
CA LEU A 100 -2.73 -3.87 -14.87
C LEU A 100 -3.49 -4.25 -13.59
N LEU A 101 -4.41 -3.39 -13.14
CA LEU A 101 -5.26 -3.67 -11.98
C LEU A 101 -6.15 -4.90 -12.20
N ALA A 102 -6.80 -5.00 -13.36
CA ALA A 102 -7.61 -6.16 -13.70
C ALA A 102 -6.76 -7.44 -13.64
N ARG A 103 -5.60 -7.42 -14.26
CA ARG A 103 -4.70 -8.58 -14.27
C ARG A 103 -4.19 -8.96 -12.89
N ALA A 104 -3.83 -7.99 -12.04
CA ALA A 104 -3.40 -8.22 -10.67
C ALA A 104 -4.53 -8.88 -9.84
N ARG A 105 -5.77 -8.43 -10.01
CA ARG A 105 -6.94 -9.05 -9.36
C ARG A 105 -7.20 -10.46 -9.85
N ASP A 106 -7.11 -10.72 -11.15
CA ASP A 106 -7.27 -12.05 -11.75
C ASP A 106 -6.23 -13.05 -11.19
N LYS A 107 -5.02 -12.57 -10.90
CA LYS A 107 -3.95 -13.34 -10.25
C LYS A 107 -4.14 -13.50 -8.74
N GLY A 108 -5.07 -12.80 -8.14
CA GLY A 108 -5.40 -12.89 -6.71
C GLY A 108 -4.57 -11.98 -5.80
N HIS A 109 -3.85 -11.01 -6.34
CA HIS A 109 -3.12 -10.04 -5.53
C HIS A 109 -4.06 -9.05 -4.84
N GLU A 110 -3.71 -8.65 -3.63
CA GLU A 110 -4.23 -7.42 -3.03
C GLU A 110 -3.63 -6.21 -3.73
N ILE A 111 -4.44 -5.14 -3.80
CA ILE A 111 -4.05 -3.90 -4.48
C ILE A 111 -4.06 -2.75 -3.50
N LEU A 112 -2.99 -1.96 -3.53
CA LEU A 112 -2.88 -0.63 -2.95
C LEU A 112 -2.72 0.42 -4.05
N LEU A 113 -3.13 1.64 -3.78
CA LEU A 113 -2.76 2.81 -4.57
C LEU A 113 -1.55 3.49 -3.93
N ALA A 114 -0.46 3.65 -4.66
CA ALA A 114 0.68 4.44 -4.24
C ALA A 114 0.37 5.93 -4.43
N VAL A 115 0.00 6.61 -3.34
CA VAL A 115 -0.39 8.02 -3.40
C VAL A 115 0.85 8.90 -3.29
N PRO A 116 1.19 9.68 -4.34
CA PRO A 116 2.34 10.55 -4.31
C PRO A 116 2.13 11.69 -3.31
N MET A 117 3.11 11.87 -2.43
CA MET A 117 3.09 12.86 -1.36
C MET A 117 4.39 13.65 -1.35
N GLU A 118 4.33 14.90 -0.88
CA GLU A 118 5.47 15.81 -0.85
C GLU A 118 6.64 15.23 -0.02
N PRO A 119 7.83 15.05 -0.63
CA PRO A 119 9.03 14.62 0.05
C PRO A 119 9.69 15.77 0.84
N ALA A 120 10.58 15.43 1.78
CA ALA A 120 11.36 16.42 2.53
C ALA A 120 12.29 17.27 1.64
N ASP A 121 12.80 16.68 0.58
CA ASP A 121 13.62 17.40 -0.42
C ASP A 121 13.01 17.26 -1.83
N PRO A 122 12.06 18.15 -2.20
CA PRO A 122 11.41 18.10 -3.51
C PRO A 122 12.34 18.46 -4.68
N ARG A 123 13.55 18.97 -4.41
CA ARG A 123 14.55 19.23 -5.47
C ARG A 123 15.27 17.97 -5.91
N ARG A 124 15.34 16.97 -5.02
CA ARG A 124 15.98 15.69 -5.30
C ARG A 124 14.97 14.60 -5.68
N ARG A 125 13.76 14.70 -5.16
CA ARG A 125 12.70 13.72 -5.39
C ARG A 125 11.42 14.43 -5.82
N ASP A 126 10.99 14.19 -7.04
CA ASP A 126 9.78 14.77 -7.59
C ASP A 126 8.62 13.77 -7.47
N ALA A 127 7.65 14.08 -6.64
CA ALA A 127 6.44 13.28 -6.48
C ALA A 127 5.40 13.50 -7.61
N GLY A 128 5.69 14.37 -8.55
CA GLY A 128 4.87 14.64 -9.72
C GLY A 128 3.67 15.58 -9.46
N PRO A 129 2.92 15.91 -10.52
CA PRO A 129 1.92 16.99 -10.49
C PRO A 129 0.68 16.70 -9.65
N SER A 130 0.38 15.41 -9.40
CA SER A 130 -0.76 15.01 -8.58
C SER A 130 -0.43 14.87 -7.09
N ALA A 131 0.84 15.10 -6.70
CA ALA A 131 1.28 14.93 -5.34
C ALA A 131 0.47 15.75 -4.33
N LEU A 132 0.22 15.15 -3.18
CA LEU A 132 -0.33 15.85 -2.02
C LEU A 132 0.78 16.68 -1.38
N SER A 133 0.51 17.97 -1.12
CA SER A 133 1.49 18.90 -0.56
C SER A 133 0.95 19.56 0.72
N VAL A 134 1.85 19.84 1.67
CA VAL A 134 1.53 20.58 2.90
C VAL A 134 1.05 22.01 2.62
N SER A 135 1.32 22.53 1.42
CA SER A 135 0.84 23.86 0.99
C SER A 135 -0.59 23.84 0.50
N HIS A 136 -1.19 22.68 0.26
CA HIS A 136 -2.57 22.59 -0.19
C HIS A 136 -3.56 22.86 0.96
N SER A 137 -4.67 23.51 0.63
CA SER A 137 -5.81 23.55 1.55
C SER A 137 -6.40 22.15 1.74
N GLU A 138 -7.12 21.96 2.86
CA GLU A 138 -7.84 20.71 3.13
C GLU A 138 -8.72 20.26 1.98
N GLY A 139 -9.49 21.20 1.39
CA GLY A 139 -10.34 20.93 0.23
C GLY A 139 -9.55 20.48 -1.01
N ALA A 140 -8.41 21.11 -1.29
CA ALA A 140 -7.56 20.75 -2.41
C ALA A 140 -6.91 19.37 -2.22
N THR A 141 -6.46 19.05 -0.99
CA THR A 141 -5.93 17.73 -0.64
C THR A 141 -7.00 16.66 -0.84
N ARG A 142 -8.21 16.87 -0.34
CA ARG A 142 -9.34 15.95 -0.48
C ARG A 142 -9.71 15.72 -1.94
N GLN A 143 -9.83 16.77 -2.73
CA GLN A 143 -10.16 16.67 -4.14
C GLN A 143 -9.11 15.88 -4.94
N ARG A 144 -7.81 16.16 -4.71
CA ARG A 144 -6.71 15.42 -5.36
C ARG A 144 -6.72 13.94 -4.99
N LEU A 145 -6.89 13.64 -3.71
CA LEU A 145 -6.99 12.26 -3.24
C LEU A 145 -8.19 11.54 -3.84
N GLN A 146 -9.36 12.14 -3.86
CA GLN A 146 -10.57 11.56 -4.45
C GLN A 146 -10.39 11.27 -5.94
N THR A 147 -9.73 12.17 -6.67
CA THR A 147 -9.41 11.95 -8.09
C THR A 147 -8.54 10.70 -8.28
N MET A 148 -7.48 10.55 -7.46
CA MET A 148 -6.60 9.38 -7.53
C MET A 148 -7.31 8.10 -7.09
N LEU A 149 -8.07 8.13 -6.01
CA LEU A 149 -8.86 6.98 -5.54
C LEU A 149 -9.92 6.54 -6.57
N GLY A 150 -10.43 7.47 -7.38
CA GLY A 150 -11.37 7.19 -8.47
C GLY A 150 -10.77 6.36 -9.60
N LEU A 151 -9.45 6.26 -9.71
CA LEU A 151 -8.76 5.44 -10.70
C LEU A 151 -8.78 3.94 -10.37
N VAL A 152 -9.01 3.58 -9.09
CA VAL A 152 -8.88 2.20 -8.60
C VAL A 152 -10.15 1.80 -7.85
N HIS A 153 -10.88 0.80 -8.37
CA HIS A 153 -12.17 0.41 -7.79
C HIS A 153 -12.14 -0.79 -6.84
N SER A 154 -11.02 -1.51 -6.77
CA SER A 154 -10.90 -2.79 -6.03
C SER A 154 -9.61 -2.85 -5.23
N HIS A 155 -9.31 -1.81 -4.45
CA HIS A 155 -8.12 -1.74 -3.61
C HIS A 155 -8.49 -1.79 -2.12
N VAL A 156 -7.55 -2.25 -1.31
CA VAL A 156 -7.73 -2.36 0.15
C VAL A 156 -7.34 -1.09 0.89
N GLY A 157 -6.51 -0.24 0.27
CA GLY A 157 -6.01 0.98 0.88
C GLY A 157 -5.04 1.74 0.00
N ILE A 158 -4.28 2.60 0.64
CA ILE A 158 -3.19 3.35 0.01
C ILE A 158 -1.87 3.11 0.72
N VAL A 159 -0.77 3.31 0.01
CA VAL A 159 0.57 3.50 0.57
C VAL A 159 1.04 4.91 0.22
N GLY A 160 1.61 5.63 1.19
CA GLY A 160 2.23 6.93 0.93
C GLY A 160 3.49 6.73 0.08
N ASP A 161 3.56 7.39 -1.08
CA ASP A 161 4.74 7.36 -1.93
C ASP A 161 5.54 8.65 -1.75
N LEU A 162 6.82 8.54 -1.48
CA LEU A 162 7.76 9.58 -1.11
C LEU A 162 7.46 10.29 0.23
N GLY A 163 6.38 10.79 0.51
CA GLY A 163 5.68 11.49 1.59
C GLY A 163 6.35 11.81 2.92
N ASP A 164 7.66 11.75 3.04
CA ASP A 164 8.39 11.94 4.30
C ASP A 164 8.26 13.36 4.91
N ARG A 165 7.80 14.35 4.16
CA ARG A 165 7.36 15.67 4.67
C ARG A 165 5.86 15.69 4.94
N PHE A 166 5.06 15.31 3.93
CA PHE A 166 3.60 15.41 4.01
C PHE A 166 3.03 14.55 5.13
N ALA A 167 3.47 13.29 5.23
CA ALA A 167 2.96 12.33 6.21
C ALA A 167 3.35 12.66 7.67
N ARG A 168 4.28 13.60 7.89
CA ARG A 168 4.62 14.10 9.23
C ARG A 168 3.77 15.27 9.68
N ASP A 169 3.01 15.87 8.78
CA ASP A 169 2.14 17.01 9.09
C ASP A 169 0.74 16.50 9.43
N PRO A 170 0.32 16.55 10.72
CA PRO A 170 -0.99 16.05 11.13
C PRO A 170 -2.14 16.85 10.53
N VAL A 171 -1.93 18.13 10.22
CA VAL A 171 -2.96 18.99 9.60
C VAL A 171 -3.16 18.59 8.14
N ALA A 172 -2.06 18.37 7.41
CA ALA A 172 -2.09 17.92 6.02
C ALA A 172 -2.66 16.49 5.89
N MET A 173 -2.33 15.59 6.82
CA MET A 173 -2.80 14.20 6.81
C MET A 173 -4.28 14.05 7.22
N LYS A 174 -4.83 14.97 8.00
CA LYS A 174 -6.21 14.89 8.49
C LYS A 174 -7.24 14.60 7.37
N PRO A 175 -7.33 15.40 6.28
CA PRO A 175 -8.29 15.15 5.21
C PRO A 175 -8.05 13.82 4.46
N VAL A 176 -6.82 13.32 4.45
CA VAL A 176 -6.50 12.01 3.87
C VAL A 176 -7.11 10.91 4.72
N LEU A 177 -6.87 10.92 6.04
CA LEU A 177 -7.39 9.91 6.95
C LEU A 177 -8.92 9.92 7.03
N GLU A 178 -9.54 11.09 7.01
CA GLU A 178 -11.00 11.20 6.97
C GLU A 178 -11.60 10.57 5.71
N GLU A 179 -10.97 10.80 4.54
CA GLU A 179 -11.43 10.21 3.29
C GLU A 179 -11.25 8.68 3.27
N LEU A 180 -10.13 8.18 3.82
CA LEU A 180 -9.88 6.74 3.94
C LEU A 180 -10.88 6.07 4.89
N ALA A 181 -11.16 6.71 6.04
CA ALA A 181 -12.16 6.23 6.98
C ALA A 181 -13.54 6.11 6.32
N ALA A 182 -13.97 7.17 5.62
CA ALA A 182 -15.26 7.20 4.93
C ALA A 182 -15.41 6.11 3.86
N LYS A 183 -14.30 5.71 3.21
CA LYS A 183 -14.28 4.65 2.19
C LYS A 183 -13.97 3.27 2.76
N GLY A 184 -13.65 3.16 4.04
CA GLY A 184 -13.26 1.90 4.68
C GLY A 184 -11.94 1.33 4.16
N LEU A 185 -11.00 2.21 3.81
CA LEU A 185 -9.66 1.89 3.32
C LEU A 185 -8.64 1.89 4.46
N LEU A 186 -7.51 1.21 4.26
CA LEU A 186 -6.36 1.27 5.17
C LEU A 186 -5.28 2.23 4.65
N TYR A 187 -4.38 2.62 5.54
CA TYR A 187 -3.19 3.42 5.23
C TYR A 187 -1.91 2.64 5.54
N VAL A 188 -1.00 2.60 4.59
CA VAL A 188 0.37 2.10 4.81
C VAL A 188 1.32 3.29 4.83
N GLU A 189 1.97 3.48 5.96
CA GLU A 189 2.97 4.50 6.13
C GLU A 189 4.33 4.01 5.62
N ASN A 190 4.81 4.63 4.55
CA ASN A 190 6.08 4.28 3.93
C ASN A 190 7.24 5.03 4.61
N ARG A 191 7.44 4.78 5.91
CA ARG A 191 8.57 5.32 6.66
C ARG A 191 9.16 4.25 7.58
N LEU A 192 10.49 4.13 7.56
CA LEU A 192 11.22 3.42 8.60
C LEU A 192 11.46 4.40 9.75
N GLU A 193 10.57 4.49 10.67
CA GLU A 193 10.77 5.27 11.89
C GLU A 193 10.51 4.43 13.12
N THR A 194 11.17 4.83 14.19
CA THR A 194 11.05 4.22 15.51
C THR A 194 9.58 4.13 15.96
N PRO A 195 9.21 3.10 16.74
CA PRO A 195 7.84 2.86 17.19
C PRO A 195 7.15 4.03 17.91
N ASP A 196 7.90 5.07 18.27
CA ASP A 196 7.43 6.24 19.03
C ASP A 196 6.97 7.43 18.16
N SER A 197 7.10 7.40 16.84
CA SER A 197 6.47 8.43 16.02
C SER A 197 4.98 8.13 15.96
N GLY A 198 4.21 8.72 16.87
CA GLY A 198 2.78 8.48 17.02
C GLY A 198 2.05 8.43 15.69
N THR A 199 1.57 7.27 15.35
CA THR A 199 0.85 7.05 14.09
C THR A 199 -0.44 7.85 14.13
N ILE A 200 -0.57 8.84 13.25
CA ILE A 200 -1.79 9.64 13.12
C ILE A 200 -2.81 8.76 12.41
N SER A 201 -3.61 8.02 13.17
CA SER A 201 -4.55 7.06 12.57
C SER A 201 -5.98 7.57 12.43
N ASN A 202 -6.44 8.45 13.33
CA ASN A 202 -7.84 8.92 13.39
C ASN A 202 -8.88 7.79 13.18
N GLY A 203 -8.61 6.60 13.72
CA GLY A 203 -9.47 5.44 13.54
C GLY A 203 -9.35 4.73 12.17
N VAL A 204 -8.42 5.14 11.31
CA VAL A 204 -8.07 4.42 10.08
C VAL A 204 -7.11 3.29 10.43
N PRO A 205 -7.35 2.07 9.98
CA PRO A 205 -6.38 0.99 10.07
C PRO A 205 -5.08 1.40 9.39
N THR A 206 -4.00 1.44 10.16
CA THR A 206 -2.69 1.91 9.70
C THR A 206 -1.64 0.84 9.96
N ALA A 207 -0.77 0.63 8.98
CA ALA A 207 0.42 -0.19 9.11
C ALA A 207 1.65 0.63 8.74
N SER A 208 2.80 0.34 9.34
CA SER A 208 4.07 0.99 9.04
C SER A 208 5.06 0.00 8.45
N VAL A 209 5.90 0.49 7.54
CA VAL A 209 6.98 -0.31 6.97
C VAL A 209 8.05 -0.59 8.00
N SER A 210 8.37 -1.85 8.24
CA SER A 210 9.40 -2.27 9.21
C SER A 210 10.77 -2.44 8.57
N ILE A 211 10.81 -2.92 7.33
CA ILE A 211 12.05 -3.22 6.60
C ILE A 211 11.87 -2.91 5.12
N TRP A 212 12.86 -2.28 4.52
CA TRP A 212 12.98 -2.17 3.06
C TRP A 212 13.90 -3.25 2.55
N LEU A 213 13.39 -4.10 1.66
CA LEU A 213 14.12 -5.25 1.18
C LEU A 213 15.13 -4.91 0.07
N ASP A 214 14.92 -3.81 -0.64
CA ASP A 214 15.64 -3.43 -1.86
C ASP A 214 16.48 -2.14 -1.74
N ARG A 215 16.94 -1.80 -0.53
CA ARG A 215 17.92 -0.70 -0.34
C ARG A 215 19.21 -0.94 -1.09
N ASP A 216 19.61 -2.19 -1.17
CA ASP A 216 20.70 -2.69 -1.99
C ASP A 216 20.11 -3.78 -2.91
N LEU A 217 20.27 -3.60 -4.23
CA LEU A 217 19.69 -4.48 -5.23
C LEU A 217 20.48 -5.77 -5.45
N ALA A 218 21.60 -5.96 -4.76
CA ALA A 218 22.32 -7.23 -4.80
C ALA A 218 21.43 -8.37 -4.24
N PRO A 219 21.31 -9.51 -4.94
CA PRO A 219 20.46 -10.62 -4.49
C PRO A 219 20.74 -11.07 -3.06
N GLU A 220 22.02 -11.08 -2.66
CA GLU A 220 22.45 -11.47 -1.33
C GLU A 220 22.02 -10.45 -0.25
N ALA A 221 21.90 -9.17 -0.62
CA ALA A 221 21.40 -8.12 0.26
C ALA A 221 19.89 -8.29 0.46
N ILE A 222 19.13 -8.50 -0.60
CA ILE A 222 17.68 -8.75 -0.54
C ILE A 222 17.40 -9.99 0.31
N GLU A 223 18.14 -11.08 0.08
CA GLU A 223 17.98 -12.31 0.88
C GLU A 223 18.26 -12.08 2.38
N ARG A 224 19.24 -11.26 2.70
CA ARG A 224 19.56 -10.87 4.08
C ARG A 224 18.42 -10.10 4.72
N GLU A 225 17.83 -9.13 4.01
CA GLU A 225 16.70 -8.34 4.52
C GLU A 225 15.43 -9.20 4.67
N ILE A 226 15.18 -10.16 3.79
CA ILE A 226 14.09 -11.13 3.95
C ILE A 226 14.28 -11.95 5.23
N LYS A 227 15.49 -12.47 5.48
CA LYS A 227 15.81 -13.18 6.73
C LYS A 227 15.65 -12.31 7.97
N ALA A 228 15.98 -11.01 7.86
CA ALA A 228 15.76 -10.05 8.94
C ALA A 228 14.27 -9.83 9.22
N ALA A 229 13.43 -9.74 8.17
CA ALA A 229 11.97 -9.65 8.29
C ALA A 229 11.38 -10.90 8.96
N GLU A 230 11.81 -12.09 8.57
CA GLU A 230 11.41 -13.35 9.23
C GLU A 230 11.80 -13.39 10.71
N ALA A 231 13.02 -12.95 11.03
CA ALA A 231 13.50 -12.90 12.40
C ALA A 231 12.72 -11.88 13.24
N LEU A 232 12.35 -10.74 12.67
CA LEU A 232 11.50 -9.74 13.30
C LEU A 232 10.12 -10.33 13.58
N ALA A 233 9.45 -10.90 12.61
CA ALA A 233 8.14 -11.52 12.75
C ALA A 233 8.12 -12.62 13.84
N LYS A 234 9.15 -13.47 13.89
CA LYS A 234 9.31 -14.49 14.95
C LYS A 234 9.44 -13.89 16.35
N ARG A 235 10.08 -12.72 16.48
CA ARG A 235 10.30 -12.05 17.76
C ARG A 235 9.06 -11.31 18.24
N THR A 236 8.31 -10.68 17.35
CA THR A 236 7.11 -9.88 17.67
C THR A 236 5.84 -10.72 17.71
N GLY A 237 5.85 -11.92 17.14
CA GLY A 237 4.68 -12.81 17.08
C GLY A 237 3.68 -12.40 15.99
N SER A 238 4.07 -11.49 15.14
CA SER A 238 3.25 -10.99 14.02
C SER A 238 3.44 -11.86 12.79
#